data_4d7c19fc762f82056f20c3fd6b2a8317
#
_entry.id   4d7c19fc762f82056f20c3fd6b2a8317
#
_cell.length_a   1.000
_cell.length_b   1.000
_cell.length_c   1.000
_cell.angle_alpha   90.00
_cell.angle_beta   90.00
_cell.angle_gamma   90.00
#
_symmetry.space_group_name_H-M   'P 1'
#
loop_
_entity.id
_entity.type
_entity.pdbx_description
1 polymer ?
#
loop_
_entity_poly.entity_id
_entity_poly.type
_entity_poly.pdbx_seq_one_letter_code
_entity_poly.pdbx_strand_id
1 'polypeptide(L)'
;MSNLTRVGTNHVIWQRGFSFYRDELEIMSHRLAKIASRDTSVEFCKQVEHFQNQMIVQRNNIDELNHEVNLYIEQLGKEIPMENQQADLHEKYQAFERVMNLLRHEFAEFLAHYK
;
A
#
# COMPACT_ATOMS: atom_id res chain seq x y z
N MET A 1 -0.12 -19.23 24.46
CA MET A 1 0.91 -19.56 23.45
C MET A 1 0.43 -19.37 22.03
N SER A 2 -0.76 -19.83 21.67
CA SER A 2 -1.29 -19.64 20.33
C SER A 2 -1.43 -18.16 19.93
N ASN A 3 -1.75 -17.27 20.88
CA ASN A 3 -1.92 -15.84 20.62
C ASN A 3 -0.62 -15.15 20.26
N LEU A 4 0.48 -15.50 20.93
CA LEU A 4 1.82 -14.94 20.65
C LEU A 4 2.31 -15.38 19.27
N THR A 5 2.05 -16.62 18.89
CA THR A 5 2.41 -17.14 17.59
C THR A 5 1.63 -16.43 16.47
N ARG A 6 0.32 -16.20 16.66
CA ARG A 6 -0.52 -15.47 15.72
C ARG A 6 -0.05 -14.03 15.54
N VAL A 7 0.24 -13.35 16.64
CA VAL A 7 0.71 -11.96 16.62
C VAL A 7 2.02 -11.84 15.87
N GLY A 8 2.97 -12.76 16.13
CA GLY A 8 4.25 -12.80 15.43
C GLY A 8 4.08 -13.07 13.93
N THR A 9 3.13 -13.94 13.57
CA THR A 9 2.84 -14.26 12.17
C THR A 9 2.22 -13.08 11.45
N ASN A 10 1.29 -12.36 12.10
CA ASN A 10 0.58 -11.24 11.49
C ASN A 10 1.54 -10.12 11.06
N HIS A 11 2.49 -9.73 11.90
CA HIS A 11 3.38 -8.62 11.53
C HIS A 11 4.32 -9.02 10.37
N VAL A 12 4.69 -10.28 10.27
CA VAL A 12 5.49 -10.77 9.14
C VAL A 12 4.68 -10.68 7.84
N ILE A 13 3.41 -11.08 7.89
CA ILE A 13 2.50 -10.99 6.74
C ILE A 13 2.34 -9.52 6.30
N TRP A 14 2.12 -8.61 7.24
CA TRP A 14 1.98 -7.19 6.93
C TRP A 14 3.25 -6.62 6.30
N GLN A 15 4.43 -6.93 6.85
CA GLN A 15 5.70 -6.45 6.31
C GLN A 15 5.96 -6.97 4.90
N ARG A 16 5.63 -8.24 4.63
CA ARG A 16 5.73 -8.81 3.29
C ARG A 16 4.76 -8.12 2.33
N GLY A 17 3.56 -7.84 2.80
CA GLY A 17 2.56 -7.11 2.02
C GLY A 17 3.03 -5.71 1.66
N PHE A 18 3.61 -4.98 2.61
CA PHE A 18 4.15 -3.63 2.34
C PHE A 18 5.24 -3.67 1.29
N SER A 19 6.13 -4.63 1.37
CA SER A 19 7.19 -4.81 0.37
C SER A 19 6.60 -5.10 -1.02
N PHE A 20 5.63 -6.00 -1.08
CA PHE A 20 4.94 -6.35 -2.31
C PHE A 20 4.26 -5.13 -2.94
N TYR A 21 3.49 -4.37 -2.15
CA TYR A 21 2.77 -3.21 -2.67
C TYR A 21 3.69 -2.06 -3.03
N ARG A 22 4.80 -1.89 -2.31
CA ARG A 22 5.82 -0.90 -2.67
C ARG A 22 6.40 -1.20 -4.05
N ASP A 23 6.70 -2.46 -4.32
CA ASP A 23 7.20 -2.90 -5.62
C ASP A 23 6.15 -2.68 -6.71
N GLU A 24 4.88 -2.99 -6.43
CA GLU A 24 3.79 -2.73 -7.37
C GLU A 24 3.66 -1.26 -7.72
N LEU A 25 3.73 -0.39 -6.72
CA LEU A 25 3.65 1.06 -6.94
C LEU A 25 4.80 1.53 -7.82
N GLU A 26 5.99 0.99 -7.61
CA GLU A 26 7.15 1.32 -8.43
C GLU A 26 6.95 0.89 -9.88
N ILE A 27 6.45 -0.33 -10.09
CA ILE A 27 6.15 -0.83 -11.44
C ILE A 27 5.10 0.04 -12.12
N MET A 28 4.02 0.37 -11.42
CA MET A 28 2.98 1.23 -11.96
C MET A 28 3.52 2.63 -12.30
N SER A 29 4.35 3.20 -11.43
CA SER A 29 4.97 4.51 -11.68
C SER A 29 5.83 4.51 -12.93
N HIS A 30 6.61 3.45 -13.14
CA HIS A 30 7.43 3.29 -14.35
C HIS A 30 6.57 3.20 -15.62
N ARG A 31 5.49 2.42 -15.56
CA ARG A 31 4.57 2.30 -16.68
C ARG A 31 3.89 3.63 -17.00
N LEU A 32 3.48 4.35 -15.96
CA LEU A 32 2.86 5.66 -16.13
C LEU A 32 3.82 6.65 -16.77
N ALA A 33 5.08 6.67 -16.31
CA ALA A 33 6.12 7.54 -16.87
C ALA A 33 6.33 7.29 -18.36
N LYS A 34 6.28 6.02 -18.79
CA LYS A 34 6.48 5.65 -20.20
C LYS A 34 5.39 6.19 -21.10
N ILE A 35 4.14 6.26 -20.62
CA ILE A 35 3.02 6.71 -21.45
C ILE A 35 2.71 8.20 -21.27
N ALA A 36 3.25 8.85 -20.23
CA ALA A 36 2.91 10.23 -19.88
C ALA A 36 3.18 11.24 -20.99
N SER A 37 4.16 10.96 -21.85
CA SER A 37 4.53 11.85 -22.96
C SER A 37 3.80 11.53 -24.27
N ARG A 38 2.97 10.50 -24.30
CA ARG A 38 2.33 10.04 -25.56
C ARG A 38 1.18 10.92 -26.01
N ASP A 39 0.57 11.64 -25.09
CA ASP A 39 -0.58 12.47 -25.37
C ASP A 39 -0.46 13.76 -24.55
N THR A 40 -0.81 14.89 -25.18
CA THR A 40 -0.76 16.19 -24.52
C THR A 40 -2.15 16.77 -24.27
N SER A 41 -3.22 15.97 -24.50
CA SER A 41 -4.57 16.44 -24.22
C SER A 41 -4.76 16.72 -22.73
N VAL A 42 -5.61 17.69 -22.41
CA VAL A 42 -5.88 18.09 -21.03
C VAL A 42 -6.45 16.91 -20.23
N GLU A 43 -7.34 16.15 -20.85
CA GLU A 43 -7.99 14.98 -20.23
C GLU A 43 -6.96 13.94 -19.84
N PHE A 44 -6.08 13.57 -20.77
CA PHE A 44 -5.03 12.58 -20.51
C PHE A 44 -4.07 13.05 -19.43
N CYS A 45 -3.63 14.32 -19.50
CA CYS A 45 -2.71 14.88 -18.50
C CYS A 45 -3.32 14.89 -17.09
N LYS A 46 -4.62 15.16 -16.97
CA LYS A 46 -5.32 15.11 -15.70
C LYS A 46 -5.34 13.69 -15.13
N GLN A 47 -5.55 12.68 -15.97
CA GLN A 47 -5.55 11.29 -15.54
C GLN A 47 -4.16 10.84 -15.09
N VAL A 48 -3.12 11.22 -15.84
CA VAL A 48 -1.73 10.95 -15.45
C VAL A 48 -1.44 11.54 -14.08
N GLU A 49 -1.80 12.80 -13.86
CA GLU A 49 -1.61 13.49 -12.60
C GLU A 49 -2.38 12.80 -11.46
N HIS A 50 -3.62 12.37 -11.73
CA HIS A 50 -4.43 11.63 -10.76
C HIS A 50 -3.71 10.38 -10.28
N PHE A 51 -3.17 9.57 -11.21
CA PHE A 51 -2.48 8.34 -10.84
C PHE A 51 -1.15 8.61 -10.15
N GLN A 52 -0.41 9.64 -10.58
CA GLN A 52 0.83 10.04 -9.88
C GLN A 52 0.53 10.39 -8.43
N ASN A 53 -0.52 11.17 -8.18
CA ASN A 53 -0.91 11.56 -6.83
C ASN A 53 -1.36 10.36 -6.00
N GLN A 54 -2.13 9.44 -6.58
CA GLN A 54 -2.58 8.23 -5.89
C GLN A 54 -1.40 7.34 -5.49
N MET A 55 -0.42 7.22 -6.36
CA MET A 55 0.78 6.42 -6.09
C MET A 55 1.60 7.02 -4.95
N ILE A 56 1.71 8.35 -4.90
CA ILE A 56 2.38 9.05 -3.80
C ILE A 56 1.64 8.84 -2.47
N VAL A 57 0.31 8.98 -2.49
CA VAL A 57 -0.52 8.78 -1.30
C VAL A 57 -0.36 7.36 -0.75
N GLN A 58 -0.40 6.35 -1.63
CA GLN A 58 -0.28 4.96 -1.18
C GLN A 58 1.13 4.64 -0.68
N ARG A 59 2.16 5.21 -1.28
CA ARG A 59 3.53 5.06 -0.79
C ARG A 59 3.67 5.64 0.62
N ASN A 60 3.07 6.80 0.86
CA ASN A 60 3.06 7.43 2.18
C ASN A 60 2.28 6.58 3.19
N ASN A 61 1.16 5.98 2.77
CA ASN A 61 0.37 5.09 3.62
C ASN A 61 1.18 3.85 4.04
N ILE A 62 1.95 3.28 3.10
CA ILE A 62 2.84 2.15 3.42
C ILE A 62 3.85 2.57 4.49
N ASP A 63 4.48 3.73 4.33
CA ASP A 63 5.48 4.21 5.27
C ASP A 63 4.88 4.43 6.67
N GLU A 64 3.71 5.02 6.75
CA GLU A 64 3.01 5.26 8.01
C GLU A 64 2.61 3.95 8.69
N LEU A 65 2.00 3.03 7.95
CA LEU A 65 1.59 1.74 8.50
C LEU A 65 2.79 0.90 8.91
N ASN A 66 3.85 0.91 8.11
CA ASN A 66 5.08 0.20 8.44
C ASN A 66 5.69 0.74 9.75
N HIS A 67 5.64 2.05 9.94
CA HIS A 67 6.10 2.68 11.18
C HIS A 67 5.26 2.19 12.37
N GLU A 68 3.94 2.17 12.23
CA GLU A 68 3.05 1.68 13.29
C GLU A 68 3.30 0.20 13.61
N VAL A 69 3.54 -0.62 12.59
CA VAL A 69 3.87 -2.04 12.77
C VAL A 69 5.20 -2.19 13.52
N ASN A 70 6.20 -1.39 13.18
CA ASN A 70 7.49 -1.44 13.85
C ASN A 70 7.38 -1.05 15.34
N LEU A 71 6.56 -0.05 15.65
CA LEU A 71 6.29 0.33 17.05
C LEU A 71 5.58 -0.81 17.79
N TYR A 72 4.65 -1.46 17.13
CA TYR A 72 3.92 -2.61 17.70
C TYR A 72 4.88 -3.76 18.00
N ILE A 73 5.80 -4.08 17.09
CA ILE A 73 6.82 -5.12 17.29
C ILE A 73 7.70 -4.79 18.48
N GLU A 74 8.13 -3.53 18.58
CA GLU A 74 8.96 -3.07 19.71
C GLU A 74 8.24 -3.27 21.03
N GLN A 75 6.95 -2.93 21.10
CA GLN A 75 6.16 -3.08 22.32
C GLN A 75 5.89 -4.54 22.67
N LEU A 76 5.75 -5.42 21.68
CA LEU A 76 5.64 -6.87 21.90
C LEU A 76 6.87 -7.39 22.65
N GLY A 77 8.05 -6.92 22.29
CA GLY A 77 9.29 -7.29 22.98
C GLY A 77 9.34 -6.86 24.44
N LYS A 78 8.52 -5.88 24.82
CA LYS A 78 8.42 -5.37 26.19
C LYS A 78 7.27 -6.00 27.00
N GLU A 79 6.58 -6.96 26.41
CA GLU A 79 5.45 -7.68 27.02
C GLU A 79 4.29 -6.77 27.47
N ILE A 80 4.06 -5.69 26.72
CA ILE A 80 2.94 -4.78 26.97
C ILE A 80 1.67 -5.35 26.30
N PRO A 81 0.52 -5.38 27.01
CA PRO A 81 -0.73 -5.86 26.41
C PRO A 81 -1.14 -5.03 25.19
N MET A 82 -1.38 -5.68 24.04
CA MET A 82 -1.51 -5.00 22.75
C MET A 82 -2.67 -5.51 21.91
N GLU A 83 -3.67 -6.16 22.50
CA GLU A 83 -4.77 -6.76 21.75
C GLU A 83 -5.51 -5.75 20.87
N ASN A 84 -5.78 -4.56 21.41
CA ASN A 84 -6.49 -3.49 20.66
C ASN A 84 -5.65 -2.96 19.52
N GLN A 85 -4.33 -2.87 19.71
CA GLN A 85 -3.43 -2.38 18.66
C GLN A 85 -3.30 -3.37 17.52
N GLN A 86 -3.28 -4.67 17.81
CA GLN A 86 -3.25 -5.70 16.78
C GLN A 86 -4.49 -5.62 15.91
N ALA A 87 -5.67 -5.53 16.53
CA ALA A 87 -6.94 -5.42 15.81
C ALA A 87 -7.00 -4.16 14.96
N ASP A 88 -6.52 -3.04 15.50
CA ASP A 88 -6.47 -1.76 14.80
C ASP A 88 -5.56 -1.82 13.57
N LEU A 89 -4.36 -2.39 13.73
CA LEU A 89 -3.41 -2.54 12.63
C LEU A 89 -3.94 -3.48 11.56
N HIS A 90 -4.60 -4.56 11.96
CA HIS A 90 -5.20 -5.51 11.03
C HIS A 90 -6.27 -4.82 10.18
N GLU A 91 -7.13 -4.03 10.82
CA GLU A 91 -8.18 -3.28 10.12
C GLU A 91 -7.58 -2.26 9.15
N LYS A 92 -6.57 -1.52 9.60
CA LYS A 92 -5.88 -0.54 8.75
C LYS A 92 -5.20 -1.20 7.55
N TYR A 93 -4.57 -2.35 7.78
CA TYR A 93 -3.91 -3.09 6.71
C TYR A 93 -4.93 -3.59 5.69
N GLN A 94 -6.06 -4.13 6.14
CA GLN A 94 -7.12 -4.57 5.23
C GLN A 94 -7.69 -3.42 4.41
N ALA A 95 -7.89 -2.26 5.04
CA ALA A 95 -8.36 -1.07 4.33
C ALA A 95 -7.35 -0.63 3.27
N PHE A 96 -6.06 -0.67 3.61
CA PHE A 96 -4.99 -0.36 2.67
C PHE A 96 -4.99 -1.32 1.48
N GLU A 97 -5.15 -2.63 1.72
CA GLU A 97 -5.21 -3.63 0.65
C GLU A 97 -6.38 -3.36 -0.30
N ARG A 98 -7.55 -3.01 0.24
CA ARG A 98 -8.71 -2.69 -0.60
C ARG A 98 -8.44 -1.50 -1.51
N VAL A 99 -7.80 -0.47 -0.97
CA VAL A 99 -7.46 0.73 -1.75
C VAL A 99 -6.44 0.39 -2.83
N MET A 100 -5.43 -0.42 -2.50
CA MET A 100 -4.41 -0.83 -3.48
C MET A 100 -5.03 -1.68 -4.61
N ASN A 101 -5.96 -2.59 -4.27
CA ASN A 101 -6.64 -3.39 -5.27
C ASN A 101 -7.48 -2.52 -6.20
N LEU A 102 -8.16 -1.51 -5.67
CA LEU A 102 -8.94 -0.57 -6.46
C LEU A 102 -8.03 0.25 -7.38
N LEU A 103 -6.94 0.77 -6.85
CA LEU A 103 -5.96 1.54 -7.64
C LEU A 103 -5.39 0.70 -8.79
N ARG A 104 -5.03 -0.55 -8.49
CA ARG A 104 -4.50 -1.48 -9.50
C ARG A 104 -5.51 -1.68 -10.62
N HIS A 105 -6.78 -1.89 -10.28
CA HIS A 105 -7.84 -2.10 -11.23
C HIS A 105 -8.08 -0.86 -12.10
N GLU A 106 -8.18 0.30 -11.49
CA GLU A 106 -8.36 1.57 -12.20
C GLU A 106 -7.20 1.86 -13.14
N PHE A 107 -5.97 1.60 -12.69
CA PHE A 107 -4.79 1.82 -13.51
C PHE A 107 -4.75 0.86 -14.71
N ALA A 108 -5.13 -0.40 -14.51
CA ALA A 108 -5.21 -1.38 -15.59
C ALA A 108 -6.23 -0.95 -16.66
N GLU A 109 -7.39 -0.43 -16.25
CA GLU A 109 -8.38 0.11 -17.16
C GLU A 109 -7.87 1.31 -17.93
N PHE A 110 -7.17 2.21 -17.24
CA PHE A 110 -6.55 3.38 -17.86
C PHE A 110 -5.53 2.97 -18.92
N LEU A 111 -4.64 2.02 -18.59
CA LEU A 111 -3.64 1.52 -19.54
C LEU A 111 -4.29 0.87 -20.76
N ALA A 112 -5.35 0.09 -20.55
CA ALA A 112 -6.06 -0.58 -21.64
C ALA A 112 -6.70 0.44 -22.60
N HIS A 113 -7.20 1.54 -22.06
CA HIS A 113 -7.83 2.60 -22.86
C HIS A 113 -6.82 3.35 -23.73
N TYR A 114 -5.58 3.50 -23.28
CA TYR A 114 -4.55 4.26 -23.99
C TYR A 114 -3.49 3.40 -24.67
N LYS A 115 -3.80 2.17 -24.93
CA LYS A 115 -2.89 1.27 -25.66
C LYS A 115 -2.82 1.61 -27.14
#